data_d12cd1d2842f9287beed2c26c1f4d219
#
_entry.id   d12cd1d2842f9287beed2c26c1f4d219
#
_cell.length_a   1.000
_cell.length_b   1.000
_cell.length_c   1.000
_cell.angle_alpha   90.00
_cell.angle_beta   90.00
_cell.angle_gamma   90.00
#
_symmetry.space_group_name_H-M   'P 1'
#
loop_
_entity.id
_entity.type
_entity.pdbx_description
1 polymer ?
#
loop_
_entity_poly.entity_id
_entity_poly.type
_entity_poly.pdbx_seq_one_letter_code
_entity_poly.pdbx_strand_id
1 'polypeptide(L)'
;FIPAINEIIQRAGGYGTKEMVIGMAHRGRLNLLVNILGKNPADLFDEFDGKVQPEKGSGDVKYHNGFSSNVMTPGGEAHLALAFNPSHLEIVAPVLQGSVRARQVRRNDQPLQDNKTGNSVLPIVIHGDAAFAGQGVVQETFQMSQTRAYTTGGTVHIVINNQVGFTTSRQEDA
;
A
#
# COMPACT_ATOMS: atom_id res chain seq x y z
N PHE A 1 -14.10 0.16 5.69
CA PHE A 1 -12.72 0.24 5.18
C PHE A 1 -11.92 1.34 5.91
N ILE A 2 -12.28 2.63 5.79
CA ILE A 2 -11.50 3.74 6.36
C ILE A 2 -11.27 3.62 7.89
N PRO A 3 -12.29 3.32 8.72
CA PRO A 3 -12.04 3.14 10.16
C PRO A 3 -11.07 1.98 10.47
N ALA A 4 -11.13 0.89 9.71
CA ALA A 4 -10.21 -0.23 9.90
C ALA A 4 -8.76 0.14 9.56
N ILE A 5 -8.54 0.84 8.45
CA ILE A 5 -7.20 1.33 8.08
C ILE A 5 -6.67 2.30 9.13
N ASN A 6 -7.50 3.24 9.57
CA ASN A 6 -7.10 4.19 10.61
C ASN A 6 -6.70 3.47 11.91
N GLU A 7 -7.47 2.48 12.33
CA GLU A 7 -7.16 1.70 13.54
C GLU A 7 -5.83 0.94 13.40
N ILE A 8 -5.57 0.34 12.24
CA ILE A 8 -4.28 -0.33 11.96
C ILE A 8 -3.12 0.68 12.09
N ILE A 9 -3.27 1.87 11.50
CA ILE A 9 -2.25 2.92 11.56
C ILE A 9 -2.00 3.37 13.00
N GLN A 10 -3.07 3.65 13.75
CA GLN A 10 -2.95 4.11 15.13
C GLN A 10 -2.30 3.06 16.04
N ARG A 11 -2.69 1.80 15.91
CA ARG A 11 -2.09 0.69 16.68
C ARG A 11 -0.63 0.46 16.30
N ALA A 12 -0.34 0.39 15.01
CA ALA A 12 1.04 0.18 14.55
C ALA A 12 1.97 1.29 15.05
N GLY A 13 1.53 2.55 14.94
CA GLY A 13 2.27 3.68 15.50
C GLY A 13 2.45 3.58 17.01
N GLY A 14 1.40 3.15 17.73
CA GLY A 14 1.46 2.89 19.18
C GLY A 14 2.48 1.81 19.56
N TYR A 15 2.70 0.84 18.71
CA TYR A 15 3.75 -0.19 18.87
C TYR A 15 5.14 0.24 18.36
N GLY A 16 5.27 1.49 17.92
CA GLY A 16 6.58 2.06 17.55
C GLY A 16 6.91 2.04 16.07
N THR A 17 5.99 1.62 15.19
CA THR A 17 6.16 1.72 13.75
C THR A 17 6.31 3.20 13.35
N LYS A 18 7.32 3.50 12.54
CA LYS A 18 7.68 4.87 12.13
C LYS A 18 7.28 5.18 10.69
N GLU A 19 7.20 4.15 9.86
CA GLU A 19 6.76 4.29 8.47
C GLU A 19 5.77 3.18 8.11
N MET A 20 4.77 3.52 7.31
CA MET A 20 3.82 2.55 6.77
C MET A 20 3.76 2.75 5.26
N VAL A 21 4.04 1.70 4.51
CA VAL A 21 4.00 1.74 3.05
C VAL A 21 2.76 0.99 2.60
N ILE A 22 1.91 1.68 1.85
CA ILE A 22 0.61 1.17 1.42
C ILE A 22 0.64 0.91 -0.08
N GLY A 23 0.27 -0.29 -0.49
CA GLY A 23 0.05 -0.68 -1.88
C GLY A 23 -1.40 -1.08 -2.09
N MET A 24 -2.00 -0.63 -3.19
CA MET A 24 -3.38 -0.97 -3.51
C MET A 24 -3.68 -0.74 -4.98
N ALA A 25 -4.71 -1.42 -5.48
CA ALA A 25 -5.30 -1.14 -6.79
C ALA A 25 -5.98 0.23 -6.84
N HIS A 26 -6.56 0.57 -7.98
CA HIS A 26 -7.22 1.87 -8.20
C HIS A 26 -8.55 2.03 -7.46
N ARG A 27 -9.31 0.95 -7.23
CA ARG A 27 -10.62 1.02 -6.58
C ARG A 27 -10.51 1.43 -5.10
N GLY A 28 -11.21 2.50 -4.73
CA GLY A 28 -11.15 3.05 -3.37
C GLY A 28 -9.92 3.92 -3.07
N ARG A 29 -9.00 4.08 -4.03
CA ARG A 29 -7.74 4.81 -3.84
C ARG A 29 -7.97 6.28 -3.52
N LEU A 30 -8.91 6.96 -4.19
CA LEU A 30 -9.25 8.36 -3.90
C LEU A 30 -9.79 8.55 -2.48
N ASN A 31 -10.57 7.59 -2.00
CA ASN A 31 -11.08 7.59 -0.64
C ASN A 31 -9.94 7.51 0.40
N LEU A 32 -8.96 6.65 0.16
CA LEU A 32 -7.77 6.54 1.01
C LEU A 32 -6.91 7.81 0.95
N LEU A 33 -6.70 8.38 -0.24
CA LEU A 33 -5.94 9.61 -0.44
C LEU A 33 -6.52 10.77 0.39
N VAL A 34 -7.85 10.95 0.36
CA VAL A 34 -8.51 12.05 1.05
C VAL A 34 -8.64 11.78 2.55
N ASN A 35 -9.19 10.63 2.93
CA ASN A 35 -9.62 10.38 4.31
C ASN A 35 -8.54 9.79 5.23
N ILE A 36 -7.47 9.24 4.67
CA ILE A 36 -6.35 8.69 5.45
C ILE A 36 -5.08 9.53 5.28
N LEU A 37 -4.73 9.84 4.03
CA LEU A 37 -3.50 10.57 3.74
C LEU A 37 -3.67 12.09 3.76
N GLY A 38 -4.89 12.59 3.85
CA GLY A 38 -5.18 14.02 3.99
C GLY A 38 -4.97 14.84 2.72
N LYS A 39 -5.00 14.20 1.53
CA LYS A 39 -4.95 14.94 0.27
C LYS A 39 -6.16 15.85 0.15
N ASN A 40 -5.93 17.14 -0.17
CA ASN A 40 -7.03 18.09 -0.32
C ASN A 40 -7.93 17.70 -1.50
N PRO A 41 -9.25 17.55 -1.30
CA PRO A 41 -10.19 17.25 -2.38
C PRO A 41 -10.18 18.30 -3.50
N ALA A 42 -10.01 19.58 -3.20
CA ALA A 42 -9.95 20.63 -4.22
C ALA A 42 -8.75 20.43 -5.16
N ASP A 43 -7.56 20.16 -4.60
CA ASP A 43 -6.36 19.88 -5.39
C ASP A 43 -6.56 18.63 -6.28
N LEU A 44 -7.24 17.63 -5.74
CA LEU A 44 -7.56 16.41 -6.47
C LEU A 44 -8.49 16.69 -7.65
N PHE A 45 -9.52 17.50 -7.47
CA PHE A 45 -10.42 17.91 -8.56
C PHE A 45 -9.73 18.79 -9.59
N ASP A 46 -8.87 19.71 -9.17
CA ASP A 46 -8.08 20.55 -10.10
C ASP A 46 -7.11 19.70 -10.96
N GLU A 47 -6.57 18.62 -10.38
CA GLU A 47 -5.83 17.62 -11.15
C GLU A 47 -6.72 16.90 -12.17
N PHE A 48 -7.98 16.56 -11.83
CA PHE A 48 -8.93 15.94 -12.77
C PHE A 48 -9.33 16.88 -13.88
N ASP A 49 -9.53 18.15 -13.58
CA ASP A 49 -9.87 19.19 -14.56
C ASP A 49 -8.69 19.58 -15.47
N GLY A 50 -7.49 19.05 -15.21
CA GLY A 50 -6.28 19.36 -15.99
C GLY A 50 -5.74 20.77 -15.73
N LYS A 51 -6.19 21.44 -14.68
CA LYS A 51 -5.72 22.79 -14.29
C LYS A 51 -4.30 22.78 -13.74
N VAL A 52 -3.90 21.66 -13.11
CA VAL A 52 -2.53 21.43 -12.67
C VAL A 52 -1.84 20.57 -13.73
N GLN A 53 -0.92 21.18 -14.49
CA GLN A 53 -0.06 20.41 -15.38
C GLN A 53 0.98 19.70 -14.53
N PRO A 54 1.16 18.36 -14.69
CA PRO A 54 2.28 17.70 -14.05
C PRO A 54 3.58 18.29 -14.59
N GLU A 55 4.41 18.79 -13.72
CA GLU A 55 5.77 19.18 -14.09
C GLU A 55 6.47 17.96 -14.69
N LYS A 56 6.59 17.94 -16.04
CA LYS A 56 7.29 16.91 -16.81
C LYS A 56 6.89 15.46 -16.45
N GLY A 57 5.67 15.07 -16.72
CA GLY A 57 5.23 13.70 -16.56
C GLY A 57 4.45 13.20 -17.76
N SER A 58 4.62 11.94 -18.09
CA SER A 58 3.76 11.21 -19.00
C SER A 58 2.30 11.30 -18.52
N GLY A 59 1.34 11.33 -19.44
CA GLY A 59 -0.09 11.38 -19.13
C GLY A 59 -0.62 10.10 -18.47
N ASP A 60 -0.03 9.72 -17.33
CA ASP A 60 -0.53 8.58 -16.57
C ASP A 60 -1.87 8.88 -15.91
N VAL A 61 -2.63 7.83 -15.70
CA VAL A 61 -3.98 7.93 -15.10
C VAL A 61 -3.84 8.41 -13.65
N LYS A 62 -4.60 9.42 -13.30
CA LYS A 62 -4.55 10.06 -11.97
C LYS A 62 -4.82 9.11 -10.79
N TYR A 63 -5.50 7.98 -11.04
CA TYR A 63 -5.70 6.90 -10.08
C TYR A 63 -4.44 6.09 -9.76
N HIS A 64 -3.35 6.30 -10.49
CA HIS A 64 -2.08 5.61 -10.27
C HIS A 64 -1.11 6.39 -9.38
N ASN A 65 -1.37 7.67 -9.14
CA ASN A 65 -0.49 8.54 -8.37
C ASN A 65 -0.25 8.05 -6.96
N GLY A 66 1.00 8.11 -6.53
CA GLY A 66 1.42 7.96 -5.16
C GLY A 66 1.17 9.24 -4.35
N PHE A 67 1.26 9.11 -3.05
CA PHE A 67 1.16 10.24 -2.12
C PHE A 67 1.84 9.89 -0.80
N SER A 68 2.33 10.88 -0.07
CA SER A 68 2.82 10.65 1.28
C SER A 68 2.46 11.79 2.21
N SER A 69 2.26 11.45 3.47
CA SER A 69 1.97 12.42 4.53
C SER A 69 2.42 11.87 5.88
N ASN A 70 2.47 12.73 6.88
CA ASN A 70 2.71 12.33 8.25
C ASN A 70 1.41 12.36 9.04
N VAL A 71 1.24 11.41 9.94
CA VAL A 71 0.09 11.33 10.85
C VAL A 71 0.56 11.18 12.28
N MET A 72 -0.21 11.75 13.21
CA MET A 72 0.04 11.56 14.64
C MET A 72 -0.58 10.24 15.10
N THR A 73 0.19 9.47 15.85
CA THR A 73 -0.24 8.21 16.47
C THR A 73 0.09 8.23 17.98
N PRO A 74 -0.43 7.29 18.77
CA PRO A 74 -0.07 7.19 20.18
C PRO A 74 1.43 7.04 20.45
N GLY A 75 2.20 6.51 19.49
CA GLY A 75 3.66 6.38 19.56
C GLY A 75 4.45 7.55 18.94
N GLY A 76 3.77 8.66 18.63
CA GLY A 76 4.31 9.84 17.97
C GLY A 76 4.02 9.88 16.48
N GLU A 77 4.71 10.75 15.77
CA GLU A 77 4.53 10.90 14.32
C GLU A 77 4.98 9.65 13.56
N ALA A 78 4.16 9.22 12.59
CA ALA A 78 4.48 8.16 11.64
C ALA A 78 4.29 8.66 10.21
N HIS A 79 5.17 8.21 9.30
CA HIS A 79 5.12 8.56 7.88
C HIS A 79 4.30 7.51 7.11
N LEU A 80 3.28 7.97 6.39
CA LEU A 80 2.48 7.15 5.48
C LEU A 80 2.93 7.39 4.04
N ALA A 81 3.16 6.33 3.29
CA ALA A 81 3.51 6.40 1.87
C ALA A 81 2.62 5.47 1.05
N LEU A 82 1.80 6.02 0.18
CA LEU A 82 1.03 5.28 -0.81
C LEU A 82 1.88 5.11 -2.07
N ALA A 83 2.21 3.87 -2.41
CA ALA A 83 2.99 3.57 -3.60
C ALA A 83 2.23 3.92 -4.89
N PHE A 84 2.95 4.30 -5.94
CA PHE A 84 2.38 4.36 -7.28
C PHE A 84 1.81 2.99 -7.67
N ASN A 85 0.75 2.97 -8.45
CA ASN A 85 0.12 1.74 -8.89
C ASN A 85 -0.09 1.76 -10.41
N PRO A 86 0.43 0.78 -11.16
CA PRO A 86 0.11 0.64 -12.59
C PRO A 86 -1.27 -0.01 -12.78
N SER A 87 -1.72 -0.10 -14.04
CA SER A 87 -2.96 -0.81 -14.37
C SER A 87 -2.91 -2.33 -14.15
N HIS A 88 -1.70 -2.89 -14.00
CA HIS A 88 -1.51 -4.31 -13.72
C HIS A 88 -1.86 -4.62 -12.27
N LEU A 89 -2.92 -5.39 -12.05
CA LEU A 89 -3.37 -5.77 -10.72
C LEU A 89 -2.28 -6.58 -9.99
N GLU A 90 -2.16 -6.36 -8.68
CA GLU A 90 -1.28 -7.05 -7.73
C GLU A 90 0.23 -6.79 -7.90
N ILE A 91 0.70 -6.23 -9.02
CA ILE A 91 2.13 -6.03 -9.24
C ILE A 91 2.76 -5.03 -8.25
N VAL A 92 1.95 -4.17 -7.64
CA VAL A 92 2.42 -3.25 -6.60
C VAL A 92 2.89 -3.98 -5.34
N ALA A 93 2.40 -5.18 -5.06
CA ALA A 93 2.75 -5.92 -3.85
C ALA A 93 4.25 -6.24 -3.74
N PRO A 94 4.91 -6.90 -4.72
CA PRO A 94 6.36 -7.11 -4.65
C PRO A 94 7.17 -5.82 -4.72
N VAL A 95 6.71 -4.81 -5.45
CA VAL A 95 7.36 -3.49 -5.51
C VAL A 95 7.35 -2.83 -4.13
N LEU A 96 6.21 -2.89 -3.44
CA LEU A 96 6.07 -2.40 -2.07
C LEU A 96 7.01 -3.13 -1.11
N GLN A 97 7.13 -4.45 -1.20
CA GLN A 97 8.07 -5.21 -0.36
C GLN A 97 9.51 -4.72 -0.56
N GLY A 98 9.94 -4.47 -1.78
CA GLY A 98 11.25 -3.89 -2.08
C GLY A 98 11.43 -2.50 -1.44
N SER A 99 10.42 -1.64 -1.53
CA SER A 99 10.43 -0.31 -0.89
C SER A 99 10.54 -0.42 0.63
N VAL A 100 9.77 -1.32 1.25
CA VAL A 100 9.83 -1.57 2.70
C VAL A 100 11.22 -2.07 3.10
N ARG A 101 11.77 -3.05 2.39
CA ARG A 101 13.11 -3.57 2.67
C ARG A 101 14.18 -2.48 2.60
N ALA A 102 14.13 -1.63 1.58
CA ALA A 102 15.06 -0.50 1.44
C ALA A 102 14.95 0.49 2.62
N ARG A 103 13.73 0.75 3.12
CA ARG A 103 13.49 1.60 4.30
C ARG A 103 14.03 0.96 5.58
N GLN A 104 13.79 -0.33 5.77
CA GLN A 104 14.35 -1.09 6.90
C GLN A 104 15.88 -1.07 6.90
N VAL A 105 16.53 -1.23 5.74
CA VAL A 105 17.99 -1.13 5.59
C VAL A 105 18.48 0.26 6.03
N ARG A 106 17.85 1.32 5.55
CA ARG A 106 18.22 2.70 5.94
C ARG A 106 18.03 2.98 7.44
N ARG A 107 17.08 2.31 8.08
CA ARG A 107 16.83 2.39 9.53
C ARG A 107 17.66 1.42 10.35
N ASN A 108 18.48 0.61 9.69
CA ASN A 108 19.23 -0.47 10.33
C ASN A 108 18.32 -1.41 11.14
N ASP A 109 17.16 -1.76 10.59
CA ASP A 109 16.11 -2.60 11.19
C ASP A 109 15.66 -3.73 10.25
N GLN A 110 16.58 -4.32 9.47
CA GLN A 110 16.24 -5.44 8.59
C GLN A 110 15.95 -6.71 9.40
N PRO A 111 14.84 -7.43 9.11
CA PRO A 111 14.56 -8.70 9.74
C PRO A 111 15.68 -9.74 9.57
N LEU A 112 15.81 -10.63 10.53
CA LEU A 112 16.80 -11.72 10.57
C LEU A 112 18.28 -11.25 10.65
N GLN A 113 18.52 -9.98 10.88
CA GLN A 113 19.86 -9.45 11.13
C GLN A 113 19.92 -8.90 12.56
N ASP A 114 20.91 -9.32 13.33
CA ASP A 114 21.17 -8.84 14.70
C ASP A 114 19.92 -8.85 15.61
N ASN A 115 19.08 -9.89 15.50
CA ASN A 115 17.81 -10.03 16.21
C ASN A 115 16.77 -8.93 15.95
N LYS A 116 16.89 -8.22 14.83
CA LYS A 116 15.94 -7.19 14.43
C LYS A 116 14.69 -7.79 13.82
N THR A 117 13.58 -7.08 13.97
CA THR A 117 12.24 -7.55 13.59
C THR A 117 11.69 -6.89 12.34
N GLY A 118 12.23 -5.73 11.93
CA GLY A 118 11.71 -4.93 10.84
C GLY A 118 10.48 -4.10 11.20
N ASN A 119 10.13 -4.02 12.48
CA ASN A 119 8.88 -3.41 12.95
C ASN A 119 8.81 -1.87 12.77
N SER A 120 9.94 -1.23 12.48
CA SER A 120 9.95 0.21 12.22
C SER A 120 9.23 0.60 10.92
N VAL A 121 9.06 -0.34 9.99
CA VAL A 121 8.39 -0.11 8.70
C VAL A 121 7.36 -1.21 8.44
N LEU A 122 6.07 -0.85 8.37
CA LEU A 122 4.96 -1.77 8.15
C LEU A 122 4.50 -1.73 6.69
N PRO A 123 4.56 -2.86 5.96
CA PRO A 123 3.90 -2.99 4.68
C PRO A 123 2.40 -3.29 4.85
N ILE A 124 1.56 -2.58 4.09
CA ILE A 124 0.10 -2.81 4.02
C ILE A 124 -0.29 -2.96 2.56
N VAL A 125 -0.86 -4.10 2.19
CA VAL A 125 -1.35 -4.35 0.83
C VAL A 125 -2.86 -4.56 0.84
N ILE A 126 -3.57 -3.81 0.00
CA ILE A 126 -5.01 -3.86 -0.12
C ILE A 126 -5.36 -4.46 -1.48
N HIS A 127 -6.05 -5.59 -1.45
CA HIS A 127 -6.37 -6.42 -2.60
C HIS A 127 -7.86 -6.38 -2.93
N GLY A 128 -8.20 -6.62 -4.20
CA GLY A 128 -9.49 -7.16 -4.58
C GLY A 128 -9.47 -8.69 -4.48
N ASP A 129 -10.58 -9.31 -4.11
CA ASP A 129 -10.69 -10.75 -3.89
C ASP A 129 -10.34 -11.59 -5.14
N ALA A 130 -10.90 -11.25 -6.28
CA ALA A 130 -10.63 -11.98 -7.53
C ALA A 130 -9.17 -11.86 -7.98
N ALA A 131 -8.56 -10.67 -7.86
CA ALA A 131 -7.16 -10.46 -8.20
C ALA A 131 -6.24 -11.18 -7.21
N PHE A 132 -6.53 -11.13 -5.92
CA PHE A 132 -5.79 -11.85 -4.89
C PHE A 132 -5.76 -13.36 -5.14
N ALA A 133 -6.88 -13.95 -5.50
CA ALA A 133 -7.00 -15.38 -5.79
C ALA A 133 -6.41 -15.76 -7.16
N GLY A 134 -6.57 -14.90 -8.18
CA GLY A 134 -6.30 -15.25 -9.57
C GLY A 134 -4.96 -14.79 -10.14
N GLN A 135 -4.23 -13.90 -9.46
CA GLN A 135 -2.95 -13.38 -9.96
C GLN A 135 -1.77 -14.12 -9.33
N GLY A 136 -1.02 -14.87 -10.15
CA GLY A 136 0.13 -15.67 -9.69
C GLY A 136 1.21 -14.86 -8.95
N VAL A 137 1.35 -13.57 -9.25
CA VAL A 137 2.29 -12.68 -8.55
C VAL A 137 2.03 -12.59 -7.04
N VAL A 138 0.81 -12.84 -6.59
CA VAL A 138 0.48 -12.88 -5.15
C VAL A 138 1.19 -14.04 -4.48
N GLN A 139 1.06 -15.25 -5.04
CA GLN A 139 1.71 -16.46 -4.54
C GLN A 139 3.23 -16.34 -4.64
N GLU A 140 3.76 -15.78 -5.72
CA GLU A 140 5.19 -15.52 -5.88
C GLU A 140 5.71 -14.54 -4.81
N THR A 141 4.93 -13.51 -4.48
CA THR A 141 5.28 -12.58 -3.39
C THR A 141 5.31 -13.29 -2.04
N PHE A 142 4.36 -14.19 -1.76
CA PHE A 142 4.39 -15.00 -0.55
C PHE A 142 5.59 -15.94 -0.50
N GLN A 143 5.96 -16.56 -1.62
CA GLN A 143 7.18 -17.38 -1.70
C GLN A 143 8.43 -16.56 -1.37
N MET A 144 8.56 -15.37 -1.95
CA MET A 144 9.68 -14.47 -1.66
C MET A 144 9.73 -14.05 -0.19
N SER A 145 8.60 -13.91 0.50
CA SER A 145 8.54 -13.48 1.90
C SER A 145 9.31 -14.40 2.84
N GLN A 146 9.45 -15.67 2.49
CA GLN A 146 10.21 -16.68 3.25
C GLN A 146 11.68 -16.74 2.86
N THR A 147 12.10 -15.99 1.85
CA THR A 147 13.48 -15.97 1.39
C THR A 147 14.27 -14.90 2.15
N ARG A 148 15.41 -15.29 2.74
CA ARG A 148 16.22 -14.45 3.63
C ARG A 148 16.50 -13.04 3.10
N ALA A 149 16.78 -12.90 1.80
CA ALA A 149 17.12 -11.61 1.18
C ALA A 149 15.90 -10.72 0.96
N TYR A 150 14.68 -11.28 0.92
CA TYR A 150 13.44 -10.58 0.55
C TYR A 150 12.48 -10.36 1.72
N THR A 151 12.66 -11.06 2.84
CA THR A 151 11.76 -10.92 3.99
C THR A 151 11.75 -9.51 4.54
N THR A 152 10.55 -9.04 4.88
CA THR A 152 10.30 -7.74 5.53
C THR A 152 9.76 -7.88 6.95
N GLY A 153 9.69 -9.12 7.49
CA GLY A 153 9.19 -9.40 8.83
C GLY A 153 7.68 -9.65 8.90
N GLY A 154 6.95 -9.35 7.84
CA GLY A 154 5.50 -9.56 7.73
C GLY A 154 4.82 -8.44 6.99
N THR A 155 3.59 -8.70 6.52
CA THR A 155 2.77 -7.76 5.76
C THR A 155 1.32 -7.85 6.23
N VAL A 156 0.66 -6.72 6.40
CA VAL A 156 -0.79 -6.69 6.59
C VAL A 156 -1.46 -6.77 5.22
N HIS A 157 -2.18 -7.85 4.98
CA HIS A 157 -2.99 -8.04 3.77
C HIS A 157 -4.46 -7.78 4.09
N ILE A 158 -5.10 -6.91 3.32
CA ILE A 158 -6.52 -6.58 3.44
C ILE A 158 -7.19 -6.95 2.13
N VAL A 159 -8.08 -7.92 2.16
CA VAL A 159 -8.84 -8.34 0.98
C VAL A 159 -10.23 -7.72 1.03
N ILE A 160 -10.55 -6.90 0.03
CA ILE A 160 -11.89 -6.33 -0.15
C ILE A 160 -12.70 -7.33 -0.98
N ASN A 161 -13.43 -8.19 -0.30
CA ASN A 161 -14.27 -9.21 -0.93
C ASN A 161 -15.60 -8.60 -1.38
N ASN A 162 -15.60 -7.97 -2.53
CA ASN A 162 -16.82 -7.45 -3.16
C ASN A 162 -17.45 -8.42 -4.17
N GLN A 163 -16.84 -9.59 -4.36
CA GLN A 163 -17.28 -10.64 -5.29
C GLN A 163 -17.40 -10.16 -6.76
N VAL A 164 -16.58 -9.18 -7.13
CA VAL A 164 -16.51 -8.63 -8.48
C VAL A 164 -15.16 -8.92 -9.09
N GLY A 165 -15.10 -9.84 -10.04
CA GLY A 165 -13.92 -10.10 -10.85
C GLY A 165 -13.97 -9.32 -12.17
N PHE A 166 -12.80 -8.90 -12.66
CA PHE A 166 -12.71 -8.17 -13.93
C PHE A 166 -13.17 -9.02 -15.13
N THR A 167 -12.88 -10.31 -15.09
CA THR A 167 -13.19 -11.27 -16.17
C THR A 167 -14.25 -12.29 -15.79
N THR A 168 -14.76 -12.28 -14.56
CA THR A 168 -15.81 -13.18 -14.10
C THR A 168 -17.17 -12.53 -14.27
N SER A 169 -18.08 -13.21 -14.94
CA SER A 169 -19.42 -12.69 -15.29
C SER A 169 -20.52 -13.15 -14.33
N ARG A 170 -20.25 -14.14 -13.48
CA ARG A 170 -21.20 -14.72 -12.54
C ARG A 170 -20.54 -15.02 -11.20
N GLN A 171 -21.34 -15.00 -10.14
CA GLN A 171 -20.89 -15.33 -8.79
C GLN A 171 -20.36 -16.77 -8.69
N GLU A 172 -20.87 -17.68 -9.51
CA GLU A 172 -20.47 -19.09 -9.58
C GLU A 172 -19.07 -19.28 -10.20
N ASP A 173 -18.58 -18.27 -10.91
CA ASP A 173 -17.30 -18.30 -11.62
C ASP A 173 -16.18 -17.58 -10.81
N ALA A 174 -16.49 -17.07 -9.63
CA ALA A 174 -15.55 -16.27 -8.83
C ALA A 174 -14.89 -17.07 -7.70
#